data_b1987eaebd5e9a2fd89bbff00e171eb0
#
_entry.id   b1987eaebd5e9a2fd89bbff00e171eb0
#
_cell.length_a   1.000
_cell.length_b   1.000
_cell.length_c   1.000
_cell.angle_alpha   90.00
_cell.angle_beta   90.00
_cell.angle_gamma   90.00
#
_symmetry.space_group_name_H-M   'P 1'
#
loop_
_entity.id
_entity.type
_entity.pdbx_description
1 polymer ?
#
loop_
_entity_poly.entity_id
_entity_poly.type
_entity_poly.pdbx_seq_one_letter_code
_entity_poly.pdbx_strand_id
1 'polypeptide(L)'
;MREIYDVLVVGGGINGVGIARDAVGRGLSVCLCERDDLASHTSSASTKLIHGGLRYLEQYEFALVGKALAEREVLLRLAPHIIWPLRFLLPHQPHLRPAWMIRTGLFLYDHLGRGRRTLPGSRRMALRSDPVGAPLREEFRTGFVYSDAWVQDARLVVLNAMDAAQRGARILTRTRCVAARRVGGVWQVQLEQADGRRQELQARALVNAAGPWAVQFLDDVAKVGHDHALRLVKGSHIVVPRLFEHDHAYIFQQPDRRIVFAIPYEHDFTLIGTTDVDYRADPSAPKIDAEETRYLCEAANRYFLKQIAPDDVVWSYSGVRPLLDDEEDNAAEVTRDYLLELDADAGAALLNVFGGKLTTYRKLAEEAVDRLVAHAGRKAPAWTARGAPLPGGERRDIHALAQELRAARPWLGEATATRLARNYGTRAVQLLGAATSLQQLGEHFGADLYQAEVDYLRVHEWVTQADDLLWRRSKLGLRIDAAGRQRLTDYLQQAPAALAAAPA
;
A
#
# COMPACT_ATOMS: atom_id res chain seq x y z
N MET A 1 -24.87 29.16 3.50
CA MET A 1 -23.49 29.24 4.08
C MET A 1 -22.66 28.18 3.40
N ARG A 2 -21.43 28.49 2.99
CA ARG A 2 -20.51 27.46 2.48
C ARG A 2 -20.18 26.51 3.62
N GLU A 3 -20.20 25.20 3.35
CA GLU A 3 -19.86 24.17 4.34
C GLU A 3 -18.38 24.28 4.71
N ILE A 4 -18.07 24.40 6.01
CA ILE A 4 -16.69 24.47 6.51
C ILE A 4 -16.34 23.09 7.08
N TYR A 5 -15.39 22.39 6.46
CA TYR A 5 -14.85 21.13 6.98
C TYR A 5 -13.96 21.37 8.19
N ASP A 6 -13.97 20.43 9.14
CA ASP A 6 -12.98 20.48 10.23
C ASP A 6 -11.57 20.23 9.67
N VAL A 7 -11.44 19.28 8.71
CA VAL A 7 -10.16 18.91 8.10
C VAL A 7 -10.31 18.73 6.58
N LEU A 8 -9.43 19.36 5.80
CA LEU A 8 -9.24 19.03 4.40
C LEU A 8 -7.88 18.36 4.22
N VAL A 9 -7.86 17.16 3.62
CA VAL A 9 -6.65 16.38 3.38
C VAL A 9 -6.28 16.42 1.90
N VAL A 10 -5.05 16.78 1.60
CA VAL A 10 -4.48 16.79 0.24
C VAL A 10 -3.58 15.58 0.06
N GLY A 11 -3.97 14.66 -0.83
CA GLY A 11 -3.26 13.42 -1.16
C GLY A 11 -4.02 12.16 -0.76
N GLY A 12 -4.33 11.31 -1.74
CA GLY A 12 -5.03 10.01 -1.62
C GLY A 12 -4.09 8.81 -1.49
N GLY A 13 -2.87 9.01 -1.00
CA GLY A 13 -1.96 7.95 -0.60
C GLY A 13 -2.30 7.40 0.79
N ILE A 14 -1.53 6.40 1.25
CA ILE A 14 -1.83 5.67 2.50
C ILE A 14 -1.90 6.57 3.74
N ASN A 15 -1.06 7.62 3.82
CA ASN A 15 -1.06 8.54 4.94
C ASN A 15 -2.34 9.41 4.93
N GLY A 16 -2.69 9.99 3.78
CA GLY A 16 -3.85 10.86 3.67
C GLY A 16 -5.17 10.13 3.94
N VAL A 17 -5.38 8.94 3.35
CA VAL A 17 -6.59 8.15 3.60
C VAL A 17 -6.65 7.63 5.04
N GLY A 18 -5.50 7.31 5.64
CA GLY A 18 -5.41 6.92 7.04
C GLY A 18 -5.83 8.06 7.97
N ILE A 19 -5.34 9.29 7.72
CA ILE A 19 -5.70 10.50 8.48
C ILE A 19 -7.18 10.81 8.29
N ALA A 20 -7.69 10.77 7.06
CA ALA A 20 -9.11 10.99 6.78
C ALA A 20 -10.01 10.01 7.53
N ARG A 21 -9.66 8.72 7.51
CA ARG A 21 -10.36 7.66 8.24
C ARG A 21 -10.36 7.88 9.74
N ASP A 22 -9.20 8.18 10.32
CA ASP A 22 -9.10 8.37 11.77
C ASP A 22 -9.87 9.63 12.21
N ALA A 23 -9.74 10.73 11.47
CA ALA A 23 -10.39 12.00 11.75
C ALA A 23 -11.93 11.88 11.70
N VAL A 24 -12.49 11.29 10.63
CA VAL A 24 -13.94 11.14 10.51
C VAL A 24 -14.52 10.21 11.59
N GLY A 25 -13.80 9.14 11.94
CA GLY A 25 -14.20 8.23 13.03
C GLY A 25 -14.12 8.85 14.42
N ARG A 26 -13.43 9.99 14.58
CA ARG A 26 -13.44 10.83 15.79
C ARG A 26 -14.50 11.95 15.72
N GLY A 27 -15.39 11.92 14.71
CA GLY A 27 -16.50 12.87 14.57
C GLY A 27 -16.13 14.21 13.95
N LEU A 28 -14.98 14.30 13.25
CA LEU A 28 -14.62 15.49 12.48
C LEU A 28 -15.25 15.40 11.08
N SER A 29 -15.68 16.53 10.54
CA SER A 29 -16.08 16.63 9.13
C SER A 29 -14.83 16.69 8.25
N VAL A 30 -14.72 15.77 7.28
CA VAL A 30 -13.50 15.57 6.48
C VAL A 30 -13.79 15.62 4.99
N CYS A 31 -12.93 16.36 4.25
CA CYS A 31 -12.83 16.27 2.80
C CYS A 31 -11.40 15.84 2.44
N LEU A 32 -11.26 14.87 1.54
CA LEU A 32 -9.97 14.48 0.97
C LEU A 32 -10.00 14.70 -0.53
N CYS A 33 -8.96 15.33 -1.08
CA CYS A 33 -8.75 15.42 -2.52
C CYS A 33 -7.48 14.70 -2.96
N GLU A 34 -7.58 14.00 -4.09
CA GLU A 34 -6.48 13.32 -4.77
C GLU A 34 -6.48 13.71 -6.26
N ARG A 35 -5.34 14.19 -6.77
CA ARG A 35 -5.22 14.67 -8.15
C ARG A 35 -5.43 13.59 -9.20
N ASP A 36 -5.08 12.33 -8.86
CA ASP A 36 -5.21 11.17 -9.72
C ASP A 36 -6.21 10.17 -9.13
N ASP A 37 -6.01 8.88 -9.31
CA ASP A 37 -6.73 7.84 -8.60
C ASP A 37 -6.09 7.57 -7.22
N LEU A 38 -6.83 6.98 -6.30
CA LEU A 38 -6.31 6.52 -5.01
C LEU A 38 -5.12 5.56 -5.22
N ALA A 39 -4.07 5.75 -4.45
CA ALA A 39 -2.84 4.96 -4.52
C ALA A 39 -2.09 5.01 -5.87
N SER A 40 -2.29 6.00 -6.71
CA SER A 40 -1.67 6.07 -8.05
C SER A 40 -0.14 6.06 -8.06
N HIS A 41 0.49 6.46 -6.94
CA HIS A 41 1.94 6.66 -6.87
C HIS A 41 2.61 5.72 -5.86
N THR A 42 3.42 6.24 -4.94
CA THR A 42 4.24 5.49 -3.99
C THR A 42 3.47 4.38 -3.25
N SER A 43 2.21 4.62 -2.90
CA SER A 43 1.41 3.70 -2.08
C SER A 43 0.99 2.40 -2.77
N SER A 44 1.08 2.29 -4.11
CA SER A 44 0.85 1.04 -4.86
C SER A 44 2.14 0.40 -5.38
N ALA A 45 3.27 1.09 -5.21
CA ALA A 45 4.57 0.69 -5.72
C ALA A 45 5.53 0.19 -4.62
N SER A 46 5.00 -0.29 -3.51
CA SER A 46 5.76 -0.88 -2.41
C SER A 46 6.23 -2.30 -2.73
N THR A 47 7.06 -2.88 -1.86
CA THR A 47 7.39 -4.32 -1.88
C THR A 47 6.21 -5.19 -1.37
N LYS A 48 5.07 -4.57 -1.04
CA LYS A 48 3.82 -5.23 -0.59
C LYS A 48 3.99 -6.02 0.70
N LEU A 49 4.74 -5.45 1.64
CA LEU A 49 5.04 -6.05 2.93
C LEU A 49 4.57 -5.18 4.10
N ILE A 50 3.99 -5.81 5.09
CA ILE A 50 3.81 -5.28 6.44
C ILE A 50 4.84 -5.98 7.32
N HIS A 51 5.93 -5.30 7.63
CA HIS A 51 7.09 -5.90 8.25
C HIS A 51 7.77 -4.96 9.27
N GLY A 52 8.47 -5.55 10.24
CA GLY A 52 9.23 -4.81 11.23
C GLY A 52 10.50 -4.17 10.69
N GLY A 53 11.00 -4.65 9.53
CA GLY A 53 12.27 -4.19 8.97
C GLY A 53 13.47 -4.76 9.71
N LEU A 54 13.73 -6.06 9.53
CA LEU A 54 14.83 -6.79 10.20
C LEU A 54 16.19 -6.07 10.12
N ARG A 55 16.46 -5.39 8.99
CA ARG A 55 17.69 -4.62 8.78
C ARG A 55 17.87 -3.46 9.77
N TYR A 56 16.80 -2.85 10.27
CA TYR A 56 16.92 -1.75 11.23
C TYR A 56 17.45 -2.17 12.60
N LEU A 57 17.44 -3.47 12.92
CA LEU A 57 18.13 -3.98 14.11
C LEU A 57 19.65 -3.80 14.00
N GLU A 58 20.20 -3.77 12.78
CA GLU A 58 21.61 -3.51 12.53
C GLU A 58 21.99 -2.06 12.79
N GLN A 59 21.01 -1.15 12.71
CA GLN A 59 21.12 0.28 12.98
C GLN A 59 20.69 0.61 14.42
N TYR A 60 20.43 -0.40 15.26
CA TYR A 60 19.96 -0.26 16.65
C TYR A 60 18.61 0.44 16.81
N GLU A 61 17.80 0.52 15.74
CA GLU A 61 16.46 1.15 15.71
C GLU A 61 15.38 0.24 16.35
N PHE A 62 15.59 -0.21 17.58
CA PHE A 62 14.70 -1.16 18.26
C PHE A 62 13.30 -0.61 18.49
N ALA A 63 13.18 0.69 18.74
CA ALA A 63 11.88 1.34 18.96
C ALA A 63 11.04 1.32 17.68
N LEU A 64 11.65 1.64 16.54
CA LEU A 64 11.02 1.63 15.22
C LEU A 64 10.57 0.21 14.84
N VAL A 65 11.43 -0.78 15.04
CA VAL A 65 11.10 -2.20 14.80
C VAL A 65 9.95 -2.64 15.69
N GLY A 66 9.99 -2.32 16.99
CA GLY A 66 8.92 -2.67 17.94
C GLY A 66 7.58 -2.04 17.57
N LYS A 67 7.56 -0.75 17.16
CA LYS A 67 6.37 -0.04 16.67
C LYS A 67 5.80 -0.73 15.42
N ALA A 68 6.67 -1.07 14.45
CA ALA A 68 6.25 -1.72 13.21
C ALA A 68 5.70 -3.14 13.43
N LEU A 69 6.31 -3.93 14.31
CA LEU A 69 5.82 -5.28 14.65
C LEU A 69 4.47 -5.24 15.38
N ALA A 70 4.27 -4.25 16.26
CA ALA A 70 2.97 -4.05 16.93
C ALA A 70 1.89 -3.68 15.91
N GLU A 71 2.17 -2.77 14.97
CA GLU A 71 1.24 -2.40 13.91
C GLU A 71 0.94 -3.56 12.96
N ARG A 72 1.90 -4.43 12.67
CA ARG A 72 1.67 -5.65 11.88
C ARG A 72 0.55 -6.51 12.47
N GLU A 73 0.57 -6.75 13.79
CA GLU A 73 -0.47 -7.53 14.47
C GLU A 73 -1.84 -6.82 14.43
N VAL A 74 -1.86 -5.49 14.48
CA VAL A 74 -3.10 -4.70 14.33
C VAL A 74 -3.65 -4.85 12.91
N LEU A 75 -2.82 -4.69 11.89
CA LEU A 75 -3.23 -4.70 10.48
C LEU A 75 -3.68 -6.09 10.02
N LEU A 76 -3.02 -7.17 10.45
CA LEU A 76 -3.46 -8.56 10.23
C LEU A 76 -4.88 -8.81 10.75
N ARG A 77 -5.28 -8.12 11.84
CA ARG A 77 -6.62 -8.23 12.40
C ARG A 77 -7.64 -7.35 11.68
N LEU A 78 -7.23 -6.15 11.26
CA LEU A 78 -8.13 -5.18 10.63
C LEU A 78 -8.48 -5.48 9.18
N ALA A 79 -7.59 -6.15 8.45
CA ALA A 79 -7.77 -6.39 7.03
C ALA A 79 -7.28 -7.79 6.60
N PRO A 80 -7.80 -8.88 7.20
CA PRO A 80 -7.28 -10.24 7.00
C PRO A 80 -7.46 -10.76 5.57
N HIS A 81 -8.36 -10.17 4.78
CA HIS A 81 -8.57 -10.52 3.38
C HIS A 81 -7.45 -10.00 2.47
N ILE A 82 -6.86 -8.84 2.77
CA ILE A 82 -5.78 -8.24 1.97
C ILE A 82 -4.42 -8.27 2.65
N ILE A 83 -4.35 -8.68 3.93
CA ILE A 83 -3.10 -8.81 4.70
C ILE A 83 -3.07 -10.21 5.32
N TRP A 84 -2.04 -10.99 4.99
CA TRP A 84 -1.91 -12.35 5.52
C TRP A 84 -0.47 -12.69 5.89
N PRO A 85 -0.28 -13.69 6.79
CA PRO A 85 1.05 -14.13 7.18
C PRO A 85 1.91 -14.55 5.99
N LEU A 86 3.17 -14.14 5.99
CA LEU A 86 4.16 -14.55 5.01
C LEU A 86 5.44 -15.00 5.73
N ARG A 87 5.92 -16.18 5.39
CA ARG A 87 7.18 -16.71 5.91
C ARG A 87 8.32 -16.32 4.98
N PHE A 88 9.41 -15.86 5.56
CA PHE A 88 10.62 -15.49 4.84
C PHE A 88 11.74 -16.48 5.12
N LEU A 89 12.46 -16.88 4.07
CA LEU A 89 13.71 -17.59 4.17
C LEU A 89 14.86 -16.62 3.89
N LEU A 90 15.79 -16.54 4.83
CA LEU A 90 17.10 -15.89 4.69
C LEU A 90 18.16 -16.99 4.48
N PRO A 91 18.66 -17.25 3.27
CA PRO A 91 19.75 -18.17 3.03
C PRO A 91 21.02 -17.61 3.67
N HIS A 92 21.73 -18.44 4.45
CA HIS A 92 22.93 -18.04 5.15
C HIS A 92 24.16 -18.24 4.28
N GLN A 93 24.99 -17.21 4.20
CA GLN A 93 26.31 -17.21 3.57
C GLN A 93 27.38 -16.97 4.63
N PRO A 94 28.42 -17.82 4.72
CA PRO A 94 29.43 -17.73 5.78
C PRO A 94 30.23 -16.41 5.80
N HIS A 95 30.38 -15.76 4.65
CA HIS A 95 31.10 -14.49 4.52
C HIS A 95 30.31 -13.25 4.95
N LEU A 96 29.01 -13.40 5.22
CA LEU A 96 28.17 -12.32 5.75
C LEU A 96 28.31 -12.25 7.26
N ARG A 97 27.21 -12.43 8.01
CA ARG A 97 27.22 -12.42 9.47
C ARG A 97 27.27 -13.85 10.02
N PRO A 98 27.96 -14.08 11.15
CA PRO A 98 27.91 -15.39 11.81
C PRO A 98 26.48 -15.83 12.10
N ALA A 99 26.20 -17.14 11.92
CA ALA A 99 24.88 -17.72 12.10
C ALA A 99 24.27 -17.45 13.49
N TRP A 100 25.09 -17.42 14.54
CA TRP A 100 24.63 -17.13 15.89
C TRP A 100 24.14 -15.67 16.03
N MET A 101 24.77 -14.72 15.36
CA MET A 101 24.37 -13.30 15.36
C MET A 101 23.01 -13.12 14.66
N ILE A 102 22.83 -13.76 13.49
CA ILE A 102 21.51 -13.76 12.79
C ILE A 102 20.44 -14.37 13.69
N ARG A 103 20.75 -15.48 14.38
CA ARG A 103 19.82 -16.13 15.30
C ARG A 103 19.42 -15.23 16.46
N THR A 104 20.37 -14.49 17.04
CA THR A 104 20.12 -13.52 18.12
C THR A 104 19.27 -12.35 17.61
N GLY A 105 19.59 -11.80 16.43
CA GLY A 105 18.78 -10.75 15.81
C GLY A 105 17.34 -11.17 15.55
N LEU A 106 17.13 -12.39 15.04
CA LEU A 106 15.79 -12.94 14.83
C LEU A 106 15.05 -13.24 16.13
N PHE A 107 15.76 -13.67 17.17
CA PHE A 107 15.17 -13.82 18.51
C PHE A 107 14.67 -12.47 19.04
N LEU A 108 15.47 -11.42 18.93
CA LEU A 108 15.04 -10.05 19.30
C LEU A 108 13.84 -9.62 18.45
N TYR A 109 13.89 -9.82 17.13
CA TYR A 109 12.79 -9.52 16.22
C TYR A 109 11.47 -10.19 16.62
N ASP A 110 11.53 -11.44 17.03
CA ASP A 110 10.37 -12.19 17.50
C ASP A 110 9.75 -11.63 18.80
N HIS A 111 10.52 -10.87 19.61
CA HIS A 111 10.12 -10.44 20.96
C HIS A 111 9.97 -8.92 21.13
N LEU A 112 10.44 -8.12 20.18
CA LEU A 112 10.35 -6.65 20.27
C LEU A 112 8.94 -6.10 20.10
N GLY A 113 8.04 -6.83 19.42
CA GLY A 113 6.65 -6.42 19.27
C GLY A 113 5.92 -6.48 20.62
N ARG A 114 5.37 -5.34 21.06
CA ARG A 114 4.52 -5.31 22.26
C ARG A 114 3.19 -5.99 21.98
N GLY A 115 2.79 -6.96 22.80
CA GLY A 115 1.52 -7.67 22.70
C GLY A 115 1.64 -9.15 22.36
N ARG A 116 0.49 -9.80 22.07
CA ARG A 116 0.44 -11.23 21.74
C ARG A 116 0.87 -11.42 20.28
N ARG A 117 1.97 -12.12 20.08
CA ARG A 117 2.40 -12.56 18.76
C ARG A 117 1.46 -13.64 18.24
N THR A 118 0.91 -13.45 17.04
CA THR A 118 0.05 -14.42 16.36
C THR A 118 0.82 -15.27 15.34
N LEU A 119 1.97 -14.76 14.86
CA LEU A 119 2.77 -15.41 13.83
C LEU A 119 3.80 -16.40 14.41
N PRO A 120 4.13 -17.49 13.69
CA PRO A 120 5.16 -18.44 14.10
C PRO A 120 6.53 -17.78 14.27
N GLY A 121 7.29 -18.22 15.27
CA GLY A 121 8.64 -17.74 15.53
C GLY A 121 9.66 -18.12 14.48
N SER A 122 10.82 -17.46 14.58
CA SER A 122 11.97 -17.74 13.74
C SER A 122 12.65 -19.07 14.11
N ARG A 123 13.21 -19.74 13.10
CA ARG A 123 13.98 -20.98 13.29
C ARG A 123 15.09 -21.10 12.26
N ARG A 124 16.14 -21.85 12.61
CA ARG A 124 17.15 -22.31 11.66
C ARG A 124 16.60 -23.48 10.84
N MET A 125 17.00 -23.57 9.58
CA MET A 125 16.56 -24.60 8.63
C MET A 125 17.74 -25.18 7.87
N ALA A 126 17.73 -26.50 7.68
CA ALA A 126 18.67 -27.19 6.79
C ALA A 126 18.08 -27.22 5.37
N LEU A 127 18.66 -26.45 4.45
CA LEU A 127 18.06 -26.19 3.13
C LEU A 127 18.13 -27.40 2.19
N ARG A 128 19.09 -28.31 2.36
CA ARG A 128 19.23 -29.47 1.46
C ARG A 128 18.19 -30.56 1.71
N SER A 129 17.55 -30.56 2.89
CA SER A 129 16.52 -31.53 3.26
C SER A 129 15.10 -30.96 3.31
N ASP A 130 14.93 -29.68 2.98
CA ASP A 130 13.64 -28.99 3.05
C ASP A 130 13.24 -28.49 1.64
N PRO A 131 11.99 -28.70 1.20
CA PRO A 131 11.50 -28.25 -0.12
C PRO A 131 11.71 -26.75 -0.37
N VAL A 132 11.71 -25.93 0.70
CA VAL A 132 11.94 -24.47 0.59
C VAL A 132 13.38 -24.17 0.14
N GLY A 133 14.33 -25.06 0.36
CA GLY A 133 15.70 -24.94 -0.12
C GLY A 133 15.94 -25.46 -1.54
N ALA A 134 15.00 -26.25 -2.09
CA ALA A 134 15.17 -26.90 -3.39
C ALA A 134 15.42 -25.94 -4.57
N PRO A 135 14.80 -24.74 -4.66
CA PRO A 135 15.06 -23.81 -5.76
C PRO A 135 16.43 -23.12 -5.66
N LEU A 136 17.11 -23.20 -4.51
CA LEU A 136 18.38 -22.51 -4.29
C LEU A 136 19.59 -23.32 -4.75
N ARG A 137 20.66 -22.64 -5.15
CA ARG A 137 21.94 -23.25 -5.50
C ARG A 137 22.46 -24.11 -4.36
N GLU A 138 23.26 -25.13 -4.68
CA GLU A 138 23.70 -26.15 -3.74
C GLU A 138 24.61 -25.67 -2.61
N GLU A 139 25.28 -24.56 -2.82
CA GLU A 139 26.14 -23.90 -1.82
C GLU A 139 25.33 -23.42 -0.59
N PHE A 140 24.04 -23.12 -0.74
CA PHE A 140 23.19 -22.73 0.38
C PHE A 140 22.72 -23.94 1.17
N ARG A 141 23.36 -24.23 2.28
CA ARG A 141 23.09 -25.40 3.14
C ARG A 141 22.21 -25.07 4.34
N THR A 142 22.28 -23.83 4.82
CA THR A 142 21.59 -23.37 6.01
C THR A 142 20.82 -22.10 5.70
N GLY A 143 19.66 -21.94 6.28
CA GLY A 143 18.88 -20.70 6.25
C GLY A 143 18.17 -20.43 7.56
N PHE A 144 17.58 -19.25 7.66
CA PHE A 144 16.74 -18.84 8.78
C PHE A 144 15.37 -18.45 8.27
N VAL A 145 14.34 -19.00 8.92
CA VAL A 145 12.96 -18.69 8.60
C VAL A 145 12.40 -17.78 9.68
N TYR A 146 11.72 -16.72 9.29
CA TYR A 146 10.99 -15.81 10.17
C TYR A 146 9.65 -15.39 9.57
N SER A 147 8.83 -14.64 10.31
CA SER A 147 7.48 -14.26 9.86
C SER A 147 7.33 -12.77 9.77
N ASP A 148 6.71 -12.32 8.68
CA ASP A 148 6.12 -11.01 8.51
C ASP A 148 4.74 -11.16 7.84
N ALA A 149 4.26 -10.15 7.13
CA ALA A 149 2.99 -10.25 6.43
C ALA A 149 3.08 -9.66 5.02
N TRP A 150 2.35 -10.25 4.10
CA TRP A 150 2.00 -9.71 2.80
C TRP A 150 0.89 -8.69 2.93
N VAL A 151 0.83 -7.72 2.00
CA VAL A 151 -0.28 -6.79 1.86
C VAL A 151 -0.57 -6.47 0.40
N GLN A 152 -1.82 -6.39 0.04
CA GLN A 152 -2.25 -5.72 -1.18
C GLN A 152 -2.27 -4.20 -0.92
N ASP A 153 -1.16 -3.54 -1.22
CA ASP A 153 -0.88 -2.17 -0.83
C ASP A 153 -1.91 -1.14 -1.33
N ALA A 154 -2.24 -1.17 -2.62
CA ALA A 154 -3.25 -0.29 -3.19
C ALA A 154 -4.65 -0.56 -2.61
N ARG A 155 -5.01 -1.84 -2.37
CA ARG A 155 -6.27 -2.20 -1.71
C ARG A 155 -6.35 -1.63 -0.30
N LEU A 156 -5.24 -1.65 0.44
CA LEU A 156 -5.20 -1.04 1.78
C LEU A 156 -5.54 0.45 1.75
N VAL A 157 -5.05 1.19 0.76
CA VAL A 157 -5.41 2.60 0.56
C VAL A 157 -6.90 2.76 0.26
N VAL A 158 -7.40 2.01 -0.74
CA VAL A 158 -8.80 2.10 -1.18
C VAL A 158 -9.77 1.76 -0.05
N LEU A 159 -9.50 0.71 0.72
CA LEU A 159 -10.37 0.31 1.83
C LEU A 159 -10.37 1.32 2.99
N ASN A 160 -9.27 2.01 3.25
CA ASN A 160 -9.27 3.13 4.20
C ASN A 160 -10.12 4.30 3.70
N ALA A 161 -10.04 4.64 2.41
CA ALA A 161 -10.88 5.67 1.80
C ALA A 161 -12.37 5.28 1.82
N MET A 162 -12.70 4.00 1.55
CA MET A 162 -14.06 3.49 1.63
C MET A 162 -14.63 3.58 3.05
N ASP A 163 -13.88 3.16 4.07
CA ASP A 163 -14.33 3.25 5.47
C ASP A 163 -14.52 4.72 5.88
N ALA A 164 -13.61 5.61 5.43
CA ALA A 164 -13.77 7.05 5.65
C ALA A 164 -15.05 7.60 5.00
N ALA A 165 -15.31 7.25 3.73
CA ALA A 165 -16.52 7.67 3.03
C ALA A 165 -17.80 7.15 3.67
N GLN A 166 -17.82 5.88 4.10
CA GLN A 166 -18.95 5.27 4.81
C GLN A 166 -19.24 5.92 6.17
N ARG A 167 -18.25 6.64 6.74
CA ARG A 167 -18.40 7.43 7.96
C ARG A 167 -18.69 8.91 7.71
N GLY A 168 -18.89 9.31 6.44
CA GLY A 168 -19.28 10.67 6.05
C GLY A 168 -18.13 11.55 5.56
N ALA A 169 -16.92 11.03 5.35
CA ALA A 169 -15.87 11.80 4.69
C ALA A 169 -16.19 11.95 3.18
N ARG A 170 -15.97 13.14 2.63
CA ARG A 170 -16.05 13.39 1.20
C ARG A 170 -14.71 13.06 0.53
N ILE A 171 -14.69 12.07 -0.35
CA ILE A 171 -13.49 11.64 -1.10
C ILE A 171 -13.62 12.12 -2.54
N LEU A 172 -12.65 12.94 -2.98
CA LEU A 172 -12.60 13.52 -4.31
C LEU A 172 -11.35 13.02 -5.04
N THR A 173 -11.51 12.00 -5.86
CA THR A 173 -10.46 11.52 -6.78
C THR A 173 -10.41 12.41 -8.02
N ARG A 174 -9.30 12.39 -8.76
CA ARG A 174 -9.08 13.21 -9.99
C ARG A 174 -9.39 14.69 -9.76
N THR A 175 -9.04 15.15 -8.55
CA THR A 175 -9.32 16.50 -8.07
C THR A 175 -8.08 17.07 -7.41
N ARG A 176 -7.43 18.01 -8.09
CA ARG A 176 -6.18 18.65 -7.67
C ARG A 176 -6.46 19.87 -6.79
N CYS A 177 -5.73 20.00 -5.68
CA CYS A 177 -5.64 21.26 -4.95
C CYS A 177 -4.69 22.21 -5.70
N VAL A 178 -5.21 23.33 -6.21
CA VAL A 178 -4.45 24.27 -7.03
C VAL A 178 -4.10 25.56 -6.29
N ALA A 179 -4.80 25.89 -5.20
CA ALA A 179 -4.46 26.99 -4.31
C ALA A 179 -5.04 26.76 -2.92
N ALA A 180 -4.32 27.20 -1.89
CA ALA A 180 -4.79 27.21 -0.51
C ALA A 180 -4.31 28.50 0.17
N ARG A 181 -5.22 29.21 0.87
CA ARG A 181 -4.91 30.48 1.54
C ARG A 181 -5.59 30.53 2.89
N ARG A 182 -4.91 31.08 3.88
CA ARG A 182 -5.49 31.38 5.20
C ARG A 182 -6.28 32.70 5.12
N VAL A 183 -7.58 32.65 5.40
CA VAL A 183 -8.47 33.83 5.39
C VAL A 183 -9.47 33.71 6.53
N GLY A 184 -9.47 34.68 7.43
CA GLY A 184 -10.49 34.75 8.50
C GLY A 184 -10.49 33.52 9.44
N GLY A 185 -9.33 32.95 9.71
CA GLY A 185 -9.20 31.79 10.63
C GLY A 185 -9.54 30.44 10.01
N VAL A 186 -9.73 30.37 8.69
CA VAL A 186 -9.94 29.11 7.93
C VAL A 186 -9.05 29.08 6.70
N TRP A 187 -8.83 27.88 6.16
CA TRP A 187 -8.27 27.69 4.84
C TRP A 187 -9.36 27.85 3.77
N GLN A 188 -9.13 28.71 2.79
CA GLN A 188 -9.85 28.72 1.52
C GLN A 188 -9.05 27.93 0.51
N VAL A 189 -9.63 26.84 0.02
CA VAL A 189 -8.96 25.87 -0.83
C VAL A 189 -9.65 25.82 -2.18
N GLN A 190 -8.90 26.04 -3.26
CA GLN A 190 -9.38 25.90 -4.61
C GLN A 190 -9.00 24.53 -5.17
N LEU A 191 -10.01 23.77 -5.56
CA LEU A 191 -9.87 22.45 -6.17
C LEU A 191 -10.22 22.52 -7.66
N GLU A 192 -9.49 21.78 -8.47
CA GLU A 192 -9.69 21.64 -9.90
C GLU A 192 -9.86 20.16 -10.28
N GLN A 193 -10.96 19.83 -10.93
CA GLN A 193 -11.23 18.48 -11.45
C GLN A 193 -10.51 18.27 -12.79
N ALA A 194 -10.36 17.00 -13.20
CA ALA A 194 -9.70 16.63 -14.44
C ALA A 194 -10.36 17.24 -15.70
N ASP A 195 -11.64 17.60 -15.64
CA ASP A 195 -12.37 18.28 -16.71
C ASP A 195 -12.25 19.81 -16.67
N GLY A 196 -11.41 20.36 -15.78
CA GLY A 196 -11.15 21.77 -15.60
C GLY A 196 -12.18 22.52 -14.72
N ARG A 197 -13.22 21.85 -14.22
CA ARG A 197 -14.18 22.45 -13.29
C ARG A 197 -13.50 22.77 -11.98
N ARG A 198 -13.72 24.01 -11.49
CA ARG A 198 -13.17 24.50 -10.22
C ARG A 198 -14.27 24.60 -9.16
N GLN A 199 -13.90 24.25 -7.92
CA GLN A 199 -14.72 24.46 -6.74
C GLN A 199 -13.86 25.04 -5.61
N GLU A 200 -14.49 25.86 -4.77
CA GLU A 200 -13.84 26.41 -3.58
C GLU A 200 -14.47 25.82 -2.33
N LEU A 201 -13.62 25.31 -1.46
CA LEU A 201 -14.00 24.74 -0.16
C LEU A 201 -13.32 25.50 0.96
N GLN A 202 -13.87 25.37 2.18
CA GLN A 202 -13.28 25.93 3.39
C GLN A 202 -13.00 24.82 4.41
N ALA A 203 -11.89 24.96 5.15
CA ALA A 203 -11.53 24.02 6.22
C ALA A 203 -10.87 24.74 7.39
N ARG A 204 -11.10 24.25 8.61
CA ARG A 204 -10.45 24.75 9.83
C ARG A 204 -8.98 24.35 9.90
N ALA A 205 -8.66 23.17 9.36
CA ALA A 205 -7.30 22.66 9.25
C ALA A 205 -7.06 22.07 7.87
N LEU A 206 -5.83 22.22 7.37
CA LEU A 206 -5.34 21.63 6.13
C LEU A 206 -4.29 20.58 6.47
N VAL A 207 -4.35 19.42 5.83
CA VAL A 207 -3.34 18.37 5.95
C VAL A 207 -2.65 18.18 4.60
N ASN A 208 -1.35 18.41 4.58
CA ASN A 208 -0.50 18.13 3.44
C ASN A 208 0.04 16.70 3.56
N ALA A 209 -0.60 15.76 2.88
CA ALA A 209 -0.19 14.36 2.76
C ALA A 209 0.19 14.03 1.30
N ALA A 210 0.76 14.99 0.57
CA ALA A 210 1.07 14.91 -0.86
C ALA A 210 2.32 14.04 -1.18
N GLY A 211 2.91 13.36 -0.19
CA GLY A 211 4.01 12.42 -0.39
C GLY A 211 5.23 13.05 -1.07
N PRO A 212 5.67 12.58 -2.25
CA PRO A 212 6.82 13.15 -2.96
C PRO A 212 6.66 14.63 -3.33
N TRP A 213 5.44 15.14 -3.34
CA TRP A 213 5.13 16.55 -3.67
C TRP A 213 4.83 17.41 -2.44
N ALA A 214 5.12 16.92 -1.22
CA ALA A 214 4.77 17.65 0.00
C ALA A 214 5.49 19.00 0.10
N VAL A 215 6.75 19.09 -0.27
CA VAL A 215 7.52 20.34 -0.32
C VAL A 215 7.00 21.25 -1.44
N GLN A 216 6.83 20.72 -2.64
CA GLN A 216 6.26 21.48 -3.75
C GLN A 216 4.87 22.05 -3.44
N PHE A 217 4.04 21.33 -2.68
CA PHE A 217 2.74 21.82 -2.23
C PHE A 217 2.88 23.04 -1.33
N LEU A 218 3.88 23.07 -0.46
CA LEU A 218 4.16 24.25 0.41
C LEU A 218 4.58 25.44 -0.43
N ASP A 219 5.47 25.26 -1.41
CA ASP A 219 6.00 26.32 -2.26
C ASP A 219 4.95 26.88 -3.21
N ASP A 220 4.26 26.01 -3.97
CA ASP A 220 3.45 26.42 -5.11
C ASP A 220 1.99 26.67 -4.74
N VAL A 221 1.44 25.89 -3.79
CA VAL A 221 -0.01 25.86 -3.52
C VAL A 221 -0.38 26.57 -2.23
N ALA A 222 0.25 26.21 -1.11
CA ALA A 222 -0.04 26.81 0.20
C ALA A 222 0.75 28.11 0.43
N LYS A 223 1.89 28.28 -0.22
CA LYS A 223 2.83 29.42 -0.12
C LYS A 223 3.21 29.71 1.33
N VAL A 224 3.62 28.63 2.03
CA VAL A 224 4.06 28.66 3.42
C VAL A 224 5.57 28.36 3.44
N GLY A 225 6.33 29.21 4.14
CA GLY A 225 7.78 29.02 4.29
C GLY A 225 8.10 27.76 5.09
N HIS A 226 9.17 27.04 4.73
CA HIS A 226 9.67 25.86 5.39
C HIS A 226 11.17 25.66 5.12
N ASP A 227 11.83 24.89 5.96
CA ASP A 227 13.26 24.55 5.82
C ASP A 227 13.49 23.09 5.39
N HIS A 228 12.43 22.38 4.99
CA HIS A 228 12.51 20.96 4.65
C HIS A 228 12.93 20.75 3.20
N ALA A 229 13.83 19.79 3.00
CA ALA A 229 14.15 19.19 1.72
C ALA A 229 13.76 17.71 1.72
N LEU A 230 13.36 17.20 0.56
CA LEU A 230 13.07 15.78 0.37
C LEU A 230 14.09 15.16 -0.57
N ARG A 231 14.75 14.12 -0.11
CA ARG A 231 15.51 13.21 -0.96
C ARG A 231 14.57 12.20 -1.57
N LEU A 232 14.46 12.19 -2.88
CA LEU A 232 13.60 11.26 -3.61
C LEU A 232 14.41 10.03 -4.01
N VAL A 233 13.94 8.84 -3.61
CA VAL A 233 14.61 7.57 -3.90
C VAL A 233 13.66 6.66 -4.67
N LYS A 234 14.03 6.33 -5.92
CA LYS A 234 13.30 5.38 -6.75
C LYS A 234 13.60 3.95 -6.30
N GLY A 235 12.55 3.14 -6.16
CA GLY A 235 12.65 1.70 -5.97
C GLY A 235 11.83 0.98 -7.01
N SER A 236 12.45 0.05 -7.73
CA SER A 236 11.85 -0.69 -8.83
C SER A 236 11.70 -2.17 -8.50
N HIS A 237 10.66 -2.79 -9.07
CA HIS A 237 10.37 -4.21 -8.93
C HIS A 237 10.09 -4.81 -10.31
N ILE A 238 10.48 -6.06 -10.50
CA ILE A 238 10.15 -6.87 -11.68
C ILE A 238 9.27 -8.04 -11.28
N VAL A 239 8.41 -8.45 -12.20
CA VAL A 239 7.58 -9.64 -12.09
C VAL A 239 7.99 -10.60 -13.20
N VAL A 240 8.32 -11.83 -12.83
CA VAL A 240 8.73 -12.89 -13.72
C VAL A 240 7.84 -14.12 -13.56
N PRO A 241 7.78 -15.08 -14.51
CA PRO A 241 7.12 -16.36 -14.30
C PRO A 241 7.62 -17.06 -13.04
N ARG A 242 6.77 -17.82 -12.41
CA ARG A 242 7.01 -18.50 -11.13
C ARG A 242 8.35 -19.24 -11.10
N LEU A 243 9.15 -18.96 -10.07
CA LEU A 243 10.48 -19.54 -9.87
C LEU A 243 10.49 -20.73 -8.90
N PHE A 244 9.48 -20.84 -8.01
CA PHE A 244 9.38 -21.86 -6.97
C PHE A 244 7.92 -22.09 -6.57
N GLU A 245 7.61 -23.30 -6.04
CA GLU A 245 6.21 -23.74 -5.84
C GLU A 245 5.65 -23.53 -4.43
N HIS A 246 6.51 -23.28 -3.42
CA HIS A 246 6.08 -23.07 -2.03
C HIS A 246 5.70 -21.59 -1.75
N ASP A 247 5.03 -21.34 -0.62
CA ASP A 247 4.52 -20.02 -0.24
C ASP A 247 5.51 -19.17 0.60
N HIS A 248 6.76 -19.62 0.77
CA HIS A 248 7.77 -18.81 1.45
C HIS A 248 8.35 -17.78 0.49
N ALA A 249 8.52 -16.54 0.98
CA ALA A 249 9.34 -15.54 0.30
C ALA A 249 10.82 -15.69 0.68
N TYR A 250 11.68 -15.17 -0.16
CA TYR A 250 13.11 -15.08 0.11
C TYR A 250 13.54 -13.64 0.38
N ILE A 251 14.53 -13.50 1.25
CA ILE A 251 15.25 -12.26 1.47
C ILE A 251 16.73 -12.49 1.16
N PHE A 252 17.25 -11.81 0.17
CA PHE A 252 18.60 -11.96 -0.34
C PHE A 252 19.45 -10.76 0.02
N GLN A 253 20.55 -11.01 0.71
CA GLN A 253 21.55 -9.99 1.02
C GLN A 253 22.55 -9.92 -0.13
N GLN A 254 22.68 -8.76 -0.76
CA GLN A 254 23.59 -8.55 -1.88
C GLN A 254 24.98 -8.10 -1.39
N PRO A 255 26.06 -8.29 -2.19
CA PRO A 255 27.41 -7.84 -1.85
C PRO A 255 27.52 -6.34 -1.60
N ASP A 256 26.68 -5.55 -2.27
CA ASP A 256 26.56 -4.09 -2.12
C ASP A 256 25.70 -3.68 -0.90
N ARG A 257 25.40 -4.62 -0.01
CA ARG A 257 24.58 -4.47 1.20
C ARG A 257 23.10 -4.15 0.94
N ARG A 258 22.65 -4.11 -0.30
CA ARG A 258 21.22 -3.99 -0.62
C ARG A 258 20.49 -5.30 -0.32
N ILE A 259 19.18 -5.18 -0.10
CA ILE A 259 18.29 -6.32 0.13
C ILE A 259 17.35 -6.45 -1.07
N VAL A 260 17.30 -7.66 -1.63
CA VAL A 260 16.35 -8.01 -2.69
C VAL A 260 15.45 -9.12 -2.18
N PHE A 261 14.15 -8.94 -2.34
CA PHE A 261 13.15 -9.96 -2.03
C PHE A 261 12.77 -10.73 -3.29
N ALA A 262 12.42 -12.02 -3.12
CA ALA A 262 11.71 -12.79 -4.13
C ALA A 262 10.48 -13.40 -3.47
N ILE A 263 9.30 -12.98 -3.92
CA ILE A 263 8.03 -13.21 -3.22
C ILE A 263 7.05 -13.92 -4.18
N PRO A 264 6.34 -14.99 -3.76
CA PRO A 264 5.24 -15.56 -4.52
C PRO A 264 4.21 -14.48 -4.85
N TYR A 265 3.83 -14.37 -6.13
CA TYR A 265 2.99 -13.27 -6.59
C TYR A 265 1.90 -13.75 -7.54
N GLU A 266 0.64 -13.42 -7.23
CA GLU A 266 -0.54 -13.68 -8.06
C GLU A 266 -0.58 -15.12 -8.64
N HIS A 267 -0.19 -16.10 -7.81
CA HIS A 267 -0.10 -17.54 -8.07
C HIS A 267 0.96 -17.96 -9.10
N ASP A 268 1.02 -17.33 -10.28
CA ASP A 268 1.81 -17.79 -11.41
C ASP A 268 3.14 -17.04 -11.58
N PHE A 269 3.43 -16.12 -10.68
CA PHE A 269 4.56 -15.21 -10.81
C PHE A 269 5.44 -15.17 -9.54
N THR A 270 6.61 -14.59 -9.70
CA THR A 270 7.51 -14.17 -8.63
C THR A 270 7.77 -12.68 -8.76
N LEU A 271 7.53 -11.94 -7.68
CA LEU A 271 7.88 -10.53 -7.54
C LEU A 271 9.31 -10.42 -7.00
N ILE A 272 10.18 -9.68 -7.70
CA ILE A 272 11.58 -9.46 -7.31
C ILE A 272 11.84 -7.96 -7.14
N GLY A 273 12.40 -7.55 -6.04
CA GLY A 273 12.72 -6.16 -5.72
C GLY A 273 13.28 -5.99 -4.31
N THR A 274 13.88 -4.84 -4.01
CA THR A 274 13.78 -3.56 -4.73
C THR A 274 15.16 -2.99 -5.04
N THR A 275 15.20 -2.01 -5.94
CA THR A 275 16.36 -1.13 -6.11
C THR A 275 16.27 0.07 -5.18
N ASP A 276 17.37 0.80 -5.02
CA ASP A 276 17.44 2.10 -4.34
C ASP A 276 18.31 3.02 -5.20
N VAL A 277 17.68 3.99 -5.89
CA VAL A 277 18.32 4.92 -6.82
C VAL A 277 17.88 6.34 -6.53
N ASP A 278 18.80 7.27 -6.32
CA ASP A 278 18.46 8.69 -6.20
C ASP A 278 17.68 9.17 -7.44
N TYR A 279 16.60 9.89 -7.22
CA TYR A 279 15.68 10.26 -8.27
C TYR A 279 15.44 11.76 -8.32
N ARG A 280 15.73 12.38 -9.48
CA ARG A 280 15.61 13.84 -9.68
C ARG A 280 14.58 14.25 -10.73
N ALA A 281 13.98 13.24 -11.42
CA ALA A 281 12.94 13.50 -12.40
C ALA A 281 11.55 13.60 -11.74
N ASP A 282 10.51 13.86 -12.54
CA ASP A 282 9.13 13.94 -12.04
C ASP A 282 8.70 12.62 -11.39
N PRO A 283 8.34 12.61 -10.10
CA PRO A 283 7.91 11.41 -9.39
C PRO A 283 6.53 10.89 -9.80
N SER A 284 5.84 11.52 -10.75
CA SER A 284 4.52 11.07 -11.22
C SER A 284 4.57 9.82 -12.10
N ALA A 285 5.67 9.60 -12.82
CA ALA A 285 5.80 8.49 -13.77
C ALA A 285 7.18 7.81 -13.74
N PRO A 286 7.66 7.36 -12.56
CA PRO A 286 8.95 6.67 -12.48
C PRO A 286 8.88 5.35 -13.24
N LYS A 287 9.95 5.05 -13.96
CA LYS A 287 10.08 3.78 -14.70
C LYS A 287 11.38 3.10 -14.34
N ILE A 288 11.36 1.78 -14.35
CA ILE A 288 12.57 0.97 -14.26
C ILE A 288 13.40 1.17 -15.54
N ASP A 289 14.71 1.21 -15.41
CA ASP A 289 15.62 1.23 -16.54
C ASP A 289 16.26 -0.16 -16.79
N ALA A 290 17.05 -0.25 -17.86
CA ALA A 290 17.68 -1.51 -18.24
C ALA A 290 18.76 -1.97 -17.25
N GLU A 291 19.41 -1.05 -16.56
CA GLU A 291 20.44 -1.36 -15.54
C GLU A 291 19.77 -1.92 -14.28
N GLU A 292 18.71 -1.30 -13.79
CA GLU A 292 17.92 -1.81 -12.66
C GLU A 292 17.33 -3.19 -12.96
N THR A 293 16.79 -3.39 -14.18
CA THR A 293 16.23 -4.68 -14.61
C THR A 293 17.30 -5.77 -14.57
N ARG A 294 18.48 -5.50 -15.16
CA ARG A 294 19.61 -6.43 -15.13
C ARG A 294 20.05 -6.72 -13.71
N TYR A 295 20.22 -5.69 -12.89
CA TYR A 295 20.61 -5.83 -11.48
C TYR A 295 19.65 -6.76 -10.72
N LEU A 296 18.33 -6.62 -10.88
CA LEU A 296 17.36 -7.46 -10.19
C LEU A 296 17.40 -8.92 -10.69
N CYS A 297 17.58 -9.14 -11.98
CA CYS A 297 17.80 -10.47 -12.52
C CYS A 297 19.07 -11.12 -11.96
N GLU A 298 20.19 -10.41 -11.98
CA GLU A 298 21.47 -10.90 -11.45
C GLU A 298 21.39 -11.18 -9.93
N ALA A 299 20.72 -10.30 -9.18
CA ALA A 299 20.52 -10.47 -7.75
C ALA A 299 19.76 -11.77 -7.41
N ALA A 300 18.73 -12.10 -8.19
CA ALA A 300 18.00 -13.36 -8.06
C ALA A 300 18.84 -14.56 -8.52
N ASN A 301 19.54 -14.43 -9.63
CA ASN A 301 20.37 -15.48 -10.25
C ASN A 301 21.54 -15.94 -9.37
N ARG A 302 22.01 -15.10 -8.44
CA ARG A 302 23.01 -15.50 -7.44
C ARG A 302 22.52 -16.56 -6.49
N TYR A 303 21.20 -16.66 -6.29
CA TYR A 303 20.61 -17.56 -5.30
C TYR A 303 19.86 -18.72 -5.93
N PHE A 304 19.14 -18.51 -7.02
CA PHE A 304 18.30 -19.53 -7.63
C PHE A 304 19.07 -20.40 -8.65
N LEU A 305 18.69 -21.69 -8.72
CA LEU A 305 19.11 -22.60 -9.78
C LEU A 305 18.55 -22.17 -11.12
N LYS A 306 17.25 -21.84 -11.16
CA LYS A 306 16.59 -21.34 -12.37
C LYS A 306 17.03 -19.91 -12.62
N GLN A 307 17.71 -19.69 -13.72
CA GLN A 307 18.20 -18.37 -14.12
C GLN A 307 17.11 -17.61 -14.87
N ILE A 308 17.13 -16.28 -14.73
CA ILE A 308 16.23 -15.36 -15.43
C ILE A 308 17.04 -14.28 -16.15
N ALA A 309 16.50 -13.81 -17.28
CA ALA A 309 17.02 -12.71 -18.07
C ALA A 309 16.01 -11.54 -18.13
N PRO A 310 16.42 -10.35 -18.58
CA PRO A 310 15.49 -9.24 -18.78
C PRO A 310 14.27 -9.56 -19.65
N ASP A 311 14.41 -10.46 -20.62
CA ASP A 311 13.31 -10.88 -21.50
C ASP A 311 12.27 -11.78 -20.81
N ASP A 312 12.57 -12.31 -19.61
CA ASP A 312 11.60 -13.05 -18.79
C ASP A 312 10.69 -12.13 -17.97
N VAL A 313 10.94 -10.81 -17.99
CA VAL A 313 10.16 -9.84 -17.21
C VAL A 313 8.81 -9.59 -17.89
N VAL A 314 7.74 -10.05 -17.27
CA VAL A 314 6.37 -9.90 -17.78
C VAL A 314 5.73 -8.57 -17.37
N TRP A 315 6.17 -7.98 -16.25
CA TRP A 315 5.71 -6.69 -15.76
C TRP A 315 6.72 -6.08 -14.79
N SER A 316 6.69 -4.76 -14.69
CA SER A 316 7.50 -4.01 -13.74
C SER A 316 6.74 -2.79 -13.22
N TYR A 317 7.15 -2.32 -12.05
CA TYR A 317 6.69 -1.06 -11.53
C TYR A 317 7.78 -0.39 -10.68
N SER A 318 7.71 0.93 -10.63
CA SER A 318 8.60 1.76 -9.83
C SER A 318 7.82 2.73 -8.96
N GLY A 319 8.35 3.08 -7.81
CA GLY A 319 7.81 4.11 -6.94
C GLY A 319 8.90 4.98 -6.37
N VAL A 320 8.55 6.21 -6.00
CA VAL A 320 9.48 7.17 -5.43
C VAL A 320 9.18 7.35 -3.94
N ARG A 321 10.17 7.10 -3.09
CA ARG A 321 10.10 7.30 -1.65
C ARG A 321 10.52 8.73 -1.32
N PRO A 322 9.66 9.53 -0.68
CA PRO A 322 10.09 10.83 -0.14
C PRO A 322 10.74 10.60 1.24
N LEU A 323 12.05 10.66 1.30
CA LEU A 323 12.80 10.63 2.55
C LEU A 323 13.11 12.07 2.97
N LEU A 324 13.11 12.35 4.28
CA LEU A 324 13.65 13.62 4.74
C LEU A 324 15.16 13.63 4.44
N ASP A 325 15.64 14.73 3.88
CA ASP A 325 17.06 14.91 3.62
C ASP A 325 17.74 15.25 4.94
N ASP A 326 18.54 14.33 5.45
CA ASP A 326 19.32 14.46 6.70
C ASP A 326 20.83 14.60 6.42
N GLU A 327 21.19 14.98 5.17
CA GLU A 327 22.57 15.17 4.70
C GLU A 327 23.43 13.88 4.71
N GLU A 328 22.79 12.70 4.87
CA GLU A 328 23.50 11.43 4.79
C GLU A 328 23.87 11.07 3.35
N ASP A 329 25.11 10.73 3.11
CA ASP A 329 25.63 10.42 1.75
C ASP A 329 24.94 9.20 1.11
N ASN A 330 24.46 8.25 1.92
CA ASN A 330 23.88 7.00 1.46
C ASN A 330 22.37 6.94 1.68
N ALA A 331 21.60 6.86 0.60
CA ALA A 331 20.13 6.70 0.63
C ALA A 331 19.63 5.52 1.50
N ALA A 332 20.47 4.53 1.78
CA ALA A 332 20.12 3.40 2.63
C ALA A 332 20.23 3.72 4.14
N GLU A 333 20.89 4.82 4.52
CA GLU A 333 21.16 5.25 5.89
C GLU A 333 20.24 6.39 6.35
N VAL A 334 19.59 7.09 5.41
CA VAL A 334 18.61 8.15 5.69
C VAL A 334 17.47 7.64 6.58
N THR A 335 17.07 8.46 7.56
CA THR A 335 15.98 8.10 8.48
C THR A 335 14.72 7.75 7.73
N ARG A 336 14.09 6.65 8.10
CA ARG A 336 12.85 6.14 7.47
C ARG A 336 11.63 6.26 8.38
N ASP A 337 11.72 7.01 9.46
CA ASP A 337 10.55 7.39 10.25
C ASP A 337 9.85 8.58 9.58
N TYR A 338 8.70 8.93 10.06
CA TYR A 338 7.94 10.08 9.57
C TYR A 338 8.13 11.29 10.46
N LEU A 339 8.02 12.46 9.85
CA LEU A 339 7.89 13.73 10.57
C LEU A 339 6.47 14.26 10.38
N LEU A 340 5.84 14.62 11.49
CA LEU A 340 4.60 15.40 11.53
C LEU A 340 4.93 16.80 12.03
N GLU A 341 4.59 17.81 11.26
CA GLU A 341 4.79 19.20 11.62
C GLU A 341 3.47 19.95 11.59
N LEU A 342 3.14 20.61 12.69
CA LEU A 342 1.94 21.42 12.81
C LEU A 342 2.33 22.90 12.84
N ASP A 343 2.04 23.61 11.73
CA ASP A 343 2.11 25.07 11.64
C ASP A 343 0.72 25.68 11.96
N ALA A 344 0.65 26.36 13.06
CA ALA A 344 -0.58 27.01 13.55
C ALA A 344 -0.38 28.47 13.95
N ASP A 345 0.83 28.99 13.86
CA ASP A 345 1.19 30.35 14.34
C ASP A 345 0.59 31.46 13.48
N ALA A 346 0.42 31.17 12.18
CA ALA A 346 -0.14 32.12 11.23
C ALA A 346 -1.68 32.02 11.06
N GLY A 347 -2.40 31.34 11.94
CA GLY A 347 -3.87 31.20 11.91
C GLY A 347 -4.37 29.78 11.77
N ALA A 348 -5.19 29.46 10.75
CA ALA A 348 -5.72 28.09 10.56
C ALA A 348 -4.60 27.06 10.42
N ALA A 349 -4.71 25.93 11.13
CA ALA A 349 -3.66 24.92 11.22
C ALA A 349 -3.31 24.30 9.86
N LEU A 350 -2.01 24.07 9.61
CA LEU A 350 -1.48 23.23 8.54
C LEU A 350 -0.68 22.10 9.18
N LEU A 351 -1.06 20.86 8.89
CA LEU A 351 -0.31 19.69 9.29
C LEU A 351 0.43 19.11 8.09
N ASN A 352 1.74 19.12 8.12
CA ASN A 352 2.60 18.52 7.10
C ASN A 352 2.97 17.09 7.50
N VAL A 353 2.96 16.18 6.52
CA VAL A 353 3.34 14.79 6.66
C VAL A 353 4.52 14.49 5.73
N PHE A 354 5.70 14.31 6.28
CA PHE A 354 6.89 13.94 5.53
C PHE A 354 7.27 12.50 5.80
N GLY A 355 7.60 11.72 4.75
CA GLY A 355 7.96 10.33 4.86
C GLY A 355 6.80 9.40 5.24
N GLY A 356 7.11 8.39 6.05
CA GLY A 356 6.16 7.39 6.52
C GLY A 356 6.18 6.08 5.72
N LYS A 357 5.75 5.01 6.38
CA LYS A 357 5.75 3.64 5.85
C LYS A 357 4.35 3.07 5.83
N LEU A 358 4.09 2.20 4.85
CA LEU A 358 2.85 1.44 4.77
C LEU A 358 2.54 0.68 6.08
N THR A 359 3.56 0.11 6.74
CA THR A 359 3.40 -0.64 7.99
C THR A 359 2.89 0.23 9.15
N THR A 360 3.34 1.48 9.25
CA THR A 360 3.06 2.36 10.40
C THR A 360 2.05 3.47 10.11
N TYR A 361 1.43 3.46 8.92
CA TYR A 361 0.51 4.52 8.48
C TYR A 361 -0.63 4.79 9.46
N ARG A 362 -1.18 3.72 10.08
CA ARG A 362 -2.29 3.84 11.02
C ARG A 362 -1.86 4.63 12.27
N LYS A 363 -0.66 4.33 12.78
CA LYS A 363 -0.10 5.03 13.94
C LYS A 363 0.26 6.48 13.61
N LEU A 364 0.81 6.71 12.41
CA LEU A 364 1.04 8.05 11.89
C LEU A 364 -0.29 8.84 11.84
N ALA A 365 -1.34 8.24 11.28
CA ALA A 365 -2.66 8.87 11.18
C ALA A 365 -3.24 9.22 12.58
N GLU A 366 -3.12 8.30 13.54
CA GLU A 366 -3.53 8.50 14.92
C GLU A 366 -2.80 9.70 15.54
N GLU A 367 -1.48 9.78 15.42
CA GLU A 367 -0.66 10.88 15.95
C GLU A 367 -0.95 12.22 15.24
N ALA A 368 -1.19 12.18 13.92
CA ALA A 368 -1.58 13.36 13.13
C ALA A 368 -2.90 13.95 13.64
N VAL A 369 -3.91 13.10 13.81
CA VAL A 369 -5.23 13.54 14.30
C VAL A 369 -5.18 13.94 15.75
N ASP A 370 -4.36 13.28 16.59
CA ASP A 370 -4.14 13.71 17.98
C ASP A 370 -3.66 15.17 18.05
N ARG A 371 -2.70 15.58 17.18
CA ARG A 371 -2.22 16.96 17.11
C ARG A 371 -3.31 17.94 16.67
N LEU A 372 -4.11 17.58 15.65
CA LEU A 372 -5.21 18.42 15.15
C LEU A 372 -6.31 18.60 16.19
N VAL A 373 -6.70 17.53 16.88
CA VAL A 373 -7.74 17.55 17.93
C VAL A 373 -7.26 18.36 19.14
N ALA A 374 -6.01 18.17 19.56
CA ALA A 374 -5.41 18.94 20.66
C ALA A 374 -5.37 20.44 20.34
N HIS A 375 -4.90 20.81 19.12
CA HIS A 375 -4.88 22.19 18.67
C HIS A 375 -6.29 22.82 18.65
N ALA A 376 -7.30 22.06 18.20
CA ALA A 376 -8.70 22.52 18.19
C ALA A 376 -9.35 22.57 19.60
N GLY A 377 -8.62 22.25 20.67
CA GLY A 377 -9.16 22.19 22.04
C GLY A 377 -10.23 21.12 22.24
N ARG A 378 -10.30 20.10 21.38
CA ARG A 378 -11.29 19.02 21.42
C ARG A 378 -10.73 17.78 22.12
N LYS A 379 -11.64 16.95 22.69
CA LYS A 379 -11.31 15.62 23.22
C LYS A 379 -11.97 14.56 22.33
N ALA A 380 -11.17 13.89 21.50
CA ALA A 380 -11.63 12.84 20.62
C ALA A 380 -10.57 11.72 20.60
N PRO A 381 -10.76 10.63 21.36
CA PRO A 381 -9.75 9.60 21.54
C PRO A 381 -9.53 8.79 20.25
N ALA A 382 -8.31 8.29 20.08
CA ALA A 382 -7.96 7.38 19.01
C ALA A 382 -8.78 6.07 19.09
N TRP A 383 -9.20 5.55 17.95
CA TRP A 383 -10.12 4.41 17.87
C TRP A 383 -9.64 3.30 16.91
N THR A 384 -8.85 3.64 15.90
CA THR A 384 -8.54 2.74 14.77
C THR A 384 -7.84 1.45 15.19
N ALA A 385 -7.02 1.45 16.25
CA ALA A 385 -6.35 0.24 16.74
C ALA A 385 -7.32 -0.83 17.27
N ARG A 386 -8.46 -0.41 17.81
CA ARG A 386 -9.51 -1.26 18.40
C ARG A 386 -10.83 -1.18 17.64
N GLY A 387 -10.85 -0.39 16.56
CA GLY A 387 -12.04 -0.15 15.77
C GLY A 387 -12.48 -1.33 14.92
N ALA A 388 -13.52 -1.11 14.13
CA ALA A 388 -14.02 -2.07 13.18
C ALA A 388 -12.97 -2.45 12.14
N PRO A 389 -13.01 -3.66 11.61
CA PRO A 389 -12.21 -4.05 10.45
C PRO A 389 -12.41 -3.08 9.28
N LEU A 390 -11.45 -3.04 8.37
CA LEU A 390 -11.65 -2.38 7.08
C LEU A 390 -12.76 -3.10 6.29
N PRO A 391 -13.47 -2.40 5.40
CA PRO A 391 -14.56 -2.98 4.62
C PRO A 391 -14.19 -4.31 3.98
N GLY A 392 -14.94 -5.36 4.26
CA GLY A 392 -14.66 -6.73 3.82
C GLY A 392 -13.84 -7.57 4.80
N GLY A 393 -13.22 -6.96 5.82
CA GLY A 393 -12.34 -7.63 6.78
C GLY A 393 -13.02 -8.25 7.99
N GLU A 394 -14.34 -8.40 8.00
CA GLU A 394 -15.13 -8.90 9.13
C GLU A 394 -14.90 -10.40 9.42
N ARG A 395 -14.44 -11.14 8.41
CA ARG A 395 -14.11 -12.58 8.54
C ARG A 395 -12.60 -12.75 8.55
N ARG A 396 -12.08 -13.50 9.53
CA ARG A 396 -10.65 -13.79 9.67
C ARG A 396 -10.19 -14.92 8.76
N ASP A 397 -11.02 -15.95 8.63
CA ASP A 397 -10.73 -17.10 7.79
C ASP A 397 -11.25 -16.84 6.36
N ILE A 398 -10.34 -16.38 5.52
CA ILE A 398 -10.64 -16.06 4.13
C ILE A 398 -10.76 -17.32 3.26
N HIS A 399 -10.10 -18.40 3.66
CA HIS A 399 -10.26 -19.68 2.97
C HIS A 399 -11.68 -20.25 3.20
N ALA A 400 -12.15 -20.24 4.43
CA ALA A 400 -13.53 -20.62 4.74
C ALA A 400 -14.54 -19.71 4.00
N LEU A 401 -14.28 -18.41 3.90
CA LEU A 401 -15.13 -17.49 3.12
C LEU A 401 -15.17 -17.88 1.63
N ALA A 402 -14.04 -18.22 1.02
CA ALA A 402 -14.01 -18.67 -0.37
C ALA A 402 -14.81 -19.96 -0.57
N GLN A 403 -14.74 -20.91 0.36
CA GLN A 403 -15.54 -22.14 0.35
C GLN A 403 -17.04 -21.85 0.50
N GLU A 404 -17.44 -20.94 1.39
CA GLU A 404 -18.82 -20.51 1.58
C GLU A 404 -19.37 -19.86 0.29
N LEU A 405 -18.58 -19.01 -0.39
CA LEU A 405 -18.95 -18.41 -1.67
C LEU A 405 -19.25 -19.47 -2.73
N ARG A 406 -18.41 -20.52 -2.81
CA ARG A 406 -18.60 -21.65 -3.74
C ARG A 406 -19.79 -22.53 -3.38
N ALA A 407 -19.99 -22.83 -2.10
CA ALA A 407 -21.13 -23.61 -1.64
C ALA A 407 -22.45 -22.93 -1.98
N ALA A 408 -22.52 -21.62 -1.81
CA ALA A 408 -23.70 -20.82 -2.16
C ALA A 408 -23.86 -20.59 -3.67
N ARG A 409 -22.77 -20.71 -4.45
CA ARG A 409 -22.71 -20.46 -5.90
C ARG A 409 -21.85 -21.51 -6.60
N PRO A 410 -22.38 -22.75 -6.82
CA PRO A 410 -21.60 -23.87 -7.38
C PRO A 410 -21.01 -23.59 -8.79
N TRP A 411 -21.58 -22.62 -9.49
CA TRP A 411 -21.09 -22.17 -10.81
C TRP A 411 -19.83 -21.30 -10.72
N LEU A 412 -19.43 -20.83 -9.53
CA LEU A 412 -18.26 -20.02 -9.32
C LEU A 412 -17.00 -20.90 -9.19
N GLY A 413 -16.05 -20.73 -10.08
CA GLY A 413 -14.77 -21.46 -10.03
C GLY A 413 -13.96 -21.17 -8.77
N GLU A 414 -13.14 -22.13 -8.34
CA GLU A 414 -12.35 -22.03 -7.10
C GLU A 414 -11.38 -20.85 -7.12
N ALA A 415 -10.64 -20.66 -8.22
CA ALA A 415 -9.70 -19.55 -8.37
C ALA A 415 -10.40 -18.20 -8.25
N THR A 416 -11.54 -18.04 -8.92
CA THR A 416 -12.37 -16.82 -8.87
C THR A 416 -12.91 -16.57 -7.46
N ALA A 417 -13.44 -17.59 -6.78
CA ALA A 417 -13.93 -17.45 -5.41
C ALA A 417 -12.81 -17.03 -4.44
N THR A 418 -11.64 -17.63 -4.59
CA THR A 418 -10.45 -17.28 -3.78
C THR A 418 -10.01 -15.84 -4.06
N ARG A 419 -9.94 -15.42 -5.33
CA ARG A 419 -9.59 -14.06 -5.70
C ARG A 419 -10.60 -13.04 -5.14
N LEU A 420 -11.89 -13.30 -5.30
CA LEU A 420 -12.95 -12.42 -4.79
C LEU A 420 -12.91 -12.33 -3.26
N ALA A 421 -12.73 -13.47 -2.56
CA ALA A 421 -12.58 -13.48 -1.10
C ALA A 421 -11.33 -12.70 -0.65
N ARG A 422 -10.20 -12.80 -1.37
CA ARG A 422 -8.97 -12.04 -1.10
C ARG A 422 -9.12 -10.56 -1.39
N ASN A 423 -9.75 -10.17 -2.49
CA ASN A 423 -9.85 -8.76 -2.87
C ASN A 423 -10.93 -7.99 -2.10
N TYR A 424 -12.08 -8.64 -1.84
CA TYR A 424 -13.29 -7.98 -1.35
C TYR A 424 -13.76 -8.48 0.01
N GLY A 425 -13.24 -9.60 0.50
CA GLY A 425 -13.70 -10.18 1.75
C GLY A 425 -15.20 -10.46 1.72
N THR A 426 -15.91 -10.11 2.80
CA THR A 426 -17.37 -10.30 2.89
C THR A 426 -18.16 -9.51 1.85
N ARG A 427 -17.59 -8.45 1.26
CA ARG A 427 -18.22 -7.66 0.19
C ARG A 427 -18.29 -8.40 -1.15
N ALA A 428 -17.59 -9.52 -1.31
CA ALA A 428 -17.76 -10.39 -2.47
C ALA A 428 -19.23 -10.86 -2.65
N VAL A 429 -19.98 -11.00 -1.57
CA VAL A 429 -21.40 -11.34 -1.61
C VAL A 429 -22.21 -10.21 -2.25
N GLN A 430 -21.94 -8.96 -1.90
CA GLN A 430 -22.59 -7.78 -2.47
C GLN A 430 -22.26 -7.64 -3.97
N LEU A 431 -21.00 -7.86 -4.35
CA LEU A 431 -20.52 -7.81 -5.73
C LEU A 431 -21.24 -8.86 -6.60
N LEU A 432 -21.35 -10.10 -6.11
CA LEU A 432 -21.99 -11.20 -6.83
C LEU A 432 -23.53 -11.07 -6.87
N GLY A 433 -24.11 -10.31 -5.93
CA GLY A 433 -25.54 -10.06 -5.87
C GLY A 433 -26.40 -11.33 -5.89
N ALA A 434 -27.50 -11.29 -6.64
CA ALA A 434 -28.44 -12.40 -6.83
C ALA A 434 -28.08 -13.30 -8.02
N ALA A 435 -26.91 -13.15 -8.64
CA ALA A 435 -26.52 -13.93 -9.81
C ALA A 435 -26.50 -15.43 -9.50
N THR A 436 -27.10 -16.23 -10.42
CA THR A 436 -27.18 -17.69 -10.35
C THR A 436 -26.34 -18.38 -11.44
N SER A 437 -25.63 -17.61 -12.29
CA SER A 437 -24.71 -18.11 -13.31
C SER A 437 -23.69 -17.04 -13.67
N LEU A 438 -22.58 -17.44 -14.36
CA LEU A 438 -21.57 -16.51 -14.86
C LEU A 438 -22.15 -15.50 -15.87
N GLN A 439 -23.11 -15.93 -16.70
CA GLN A 439 -23.76 -15.06 -17.68
C GLN A 439 -24.51 -13.89 -17.04
N GLN A 440 -25.05 -14.10 -15.83
CA GLN A 440 -25.73 -13.03 -15.10
C GLN A 440 -24.79 -12.02 -14.46
N LEU A 441 -23.48 -12.26 -14.47
CA LEU A 441 -22.48 -11.27 -14.10
C LEU A 441 -22.20 -10.26 -15.24
N GLY A 442 -22.87 -10.42 -16.40
CA GLY A 442 -22.75 -9.52 -17.54
C GLY A 442 -21.56 -9.81 -18.43
N GLU A 443 -21.06 -8.77 -19.12
CA GLU A 443 -19.95 -8.86 -20.06
C GLU A 443 -18.67 -9.42 -19.41
N HIS A 444 -17.98 -10.30 -20.14
CA HIS A 444 -16.69 -10.88 -19.74
C HIS A 444 -15.53 -10.15 -20.44
N PHE A 445 -14.66 -9.51 -19.64
CA PHE A 445 -13.53 -8.70 -20.13
C PHE A 445 -12.22 -9.48 -20.28
N GLY A 446 -12.19 -10.73 -19.86
CA GLY A 446 -11.00 -11.59 -19.89
C GLY A 446 -10.60 -12.06 -18.48
N ALA A 447 -9.75 -13.08 -18.41
CA ALA A 447 -9.44 -13.81 -17.18
C ALA A 447 -10.76 -14.22 -16.46
N ASP A 448 -11.01 -13.71 -15.28
CA ASP A 448 -12.26 -13.91 -14.54
C ASP A 448 -12.94 -12.58 -14.17
N LEU A 449 -12.73 -11.55 -14.99
CA LEU A 449 -13.32 -10.22 -14.80
C LEU A 449 -14.66 -10.13 -15.54
N TYR A 450 -15.72 -9.85 -14.81
CA TYR A 450 -17.06 -9.64 -15.33
C TYR A 450 -17.60 -8.24 -15.03
N GLN A 451 -18.59 -7.82 -15.78
CA GLN A 451 -19.22 -6.50 -15.66
C GLN A 451 -19.69 -6.19 -14.23
N ALA A 452 -20.27 -7.14 -13.52
CA ALA A 452 -20.70 -6.94 -12.14
C ALA A 452 -19.58 -6.46 -11.21
N GLU A 453 -18.34 -6.96 -11.40
CA GLU A 453 -17.17 -6.50 -10.66
C GLU A 453 -16.78 -5.07 -11.04
N VAL A 454 -16.79 -4.77 -12.34
CA VAL A 454 -16.50 -3.42 -12.85
C VAL A 454 -17.50 -2.40 -12.29
N ASP A 455 -18.80 -2.71 -12.32
CA ASP A 455 -19.85 -1.83 -11.81
C ASP A 455 -19.74 -1.61 -10.29
N TYR A 456 -19.47 -2.68 -9.55
CA TYR A 456 -19.20 -2.58 -8.10
C TYR A 456 -18.03 -1.61 -7.81
N LEU A 457 -16.92 -1.77 -8.53
CA LEU A 457 -15.73 -0.95 -8.34
C LEU A 457 -15.94 0.53 -8.72
N ARG A 458 -16.77 0.78 -9.73
CA ARG A 458 -17.16 2.15 -10.12
C ARG A 458 -17.96 2.84 -9.02
N VAL A 459 -18.96 2.15 -8.49
CA VAL A 459 -19.88 2.68 -7.48
C VAL A 459 -19.18 2.87 -6.12
N HIS A 460 -18.36 1.90 -5.71
CA HIS A 460 -17.83 1.84 -4.35
C HIS A 460 -16.36 2.20 -4.20
N GLU A 461 -15.60 2.18 -5.30
CA GLU A 461 -14.14 2.30 -5.24
C GLU A 461 -13.55 3.31 -6.24
N TRP A 462 -14.37 4.23 -6.75
CA TRP A 462 -13.98 5.37 -7.63
C TRP A 462 -13.26 4.96 -8.92
N VAL A 463 -13.46 3.75 -9.43
CA VAL A 463 -12.87 3.32 -10.70
C VAL A 463 -13.48 4.09 -11.86
N THR A 464 -12.62 4.71 -12.66
CA THR A 464 -13.00 5.46 -13.87
C THR A 464 -12.19 5.05 -15.10
N GLN A 465 -11.01 4.45 -14.91
CA GLN A 465 -10.11 4.02 -15.99
C GLN A 465 -9.73 2.55 -15.82
N ALA A 466 -9.39 1.89 -16.93
CA ALA A 466 -9.00 0.48 -16.91
C ALA A 466 -7.82 0.21 -15.97
N ASP A 467 -6.83 1.10 -15.92
CA ASP A 467 -5.65 0.97 -15.06
C ASP A 467 -5.98 1.07 -13.56
N ASP A 468 -7.03 1.79 -13.18
CA ASP A 468 -7.51 1.81 -11.80
C ASP A 468 -7.86 0.39 -11.34
N LEU A 469 -8.62 -0.32 -12.19
CA LEU A 469 -9.07 -1.67 -11.93
C LEU A 469 -7.94 -2.68 -12.07
N LEU A 470 -7.26 -2.67 -13.22
CA LEU A 470 -6.30 -3.72 -13.59
C LEU A 470 -5.07 -3.76 -12.70
N TRP A 471 -4.67 -2.62 -12.11
CA TRP A 471 -3.41 -2.51 -11.36
C TRP A 471 -3.58 -2.10 -9.90
N ARG A 472 -4.66 -1.36 -9.54
CA ARG A 472 -4.85 -0.85 -8.18
C ARG A 472 -6.01 -1.51 -7.41
N ARG A 473 -7.06 -2.00 -8.10
CA ARG A 473 -8.15 -2.77 -7.45
C ARG A 473 -7.92 -4.27 -7.54
N SER A 474 -7.23 -4.70 -8.61
CA SER A 474 -6.82 -6.09 -8.82
C SER A 474 -5.39 -6.15 -9.35
N LYS A 475 -4.95 -7.30 -9.81
CA LYS A 475 -3.74 -7.50 -10.62
C LYS A 475 -4.07 -8.24 -11.92
N LEU A 476 -5.33 -8.13 -12.36
CA LEU A 476 -5.82 -8.79 -13.56
C LEU A 476 -5.14 -8.29 -14.84
N GLY A 477 -4.49 -7.12 -14.79
CA GLY A 477 -3.63 -6.65 -15.87
C GLY A 477 -2.48 -7.60 -16.25
N LEU A 478 -2.11 -8.54 -15.35
CA LEU A 478 -1.15 -9.61 -15.65
C LEU A 478 -1.73 -10.71 -16.54
N ARG A 479 -3.05 -10.82 -16.66
CA ARG A 479 -3.74 -11.95 -17.32
C ARG A 479 -4.69 -11.53 -18.43
N ILE A 480 -5.19 -10.31 -18.40
CA ILE A 480 -6.11 -9.77 -19.41
C ILE A 480 -5.31 -9.31 -20.62
N ASP A 481 -5.67 -9.80 -21.78
CA ASP A 481 -5.04 -9.45 -23.04
C ASP A 481 -5.41 -8.02 -23.53
N ALA A 482 -4.77 -7.57 -24.60
CA ALA A 482 -5.02 -6.25 -25.16
C ALA A 482 -6.49 -6.04 -25.61
N ALA A 483 -7.14 -7.08 -26.13
CA ALA A 483 -8.53 -7.01 -26.58
C ALA A 483 -9.49 -6.86 -25.38
N GLY A 484 -9.29 -7.63 -24.30
CA GLY A 484 -10.04 -7.50 -23.06
C GLY A 484 -9.85 -6.15 -22.39
N ARG A 485 -8.61 -5.64 -22.39
CA ARG A 485 -8.31 -4.29 -21.89
C ARG A 485 -9.02 -3.20 -22.69
N GLN A 486 -9.07 -3.34 -24.03
CA GLN A 486 -9.78 -2.39 -24.89
C GLN A 486 -11.28 -2.41 -24.58
N ARG A 487 -11.94 -3.60 -24.53
CA ARG A 487 -13.35 -3.71 -24.18
C ARG A 487 -13.66 -3.08 -22.81
N LEU A 488 -12.83 -3.34 -21.82
CA LEU A 488 -12.98 -2.71 -20.49
C LEU A 488 -12.87 -1.18 -20.58
N THR A 489 -11.93 -0.66 -21.37
CA THR A 489 -11.77 0.78 -21.59
C THR A 489 -13.01 1.39 -22.24
N ASP A 490 -13.52 0.76 -23.30
CA ASP A 490 -14.71 1.20 -24.00
C ASP A 490 -15.96 1.16 -23.10
N TYR A 491 -16.09 0.10 -22.29
CA TYR A 491 -17.17 -0.01 -21.31
C TYR A 491 -17.13 1.12 -20.27
N LEU A 492 -15.95 1.42 -19.72
CA LEU A 492 -15.80 2.49 -18.72
C LEU A 492 -16.12 3.87 -19.30
N GLN A 493 -15.86 4.10 -20.59
CA GLN A 493 -16.19 5.36 -21.28
C GLN A 493 -17.70 5.48 -21.57
N GLN A 494 -18.39 4.38 -21.87
CA GLN A 494 -19.79 4.37 -22.27
C GLN A 494 -20.78 4.33 -21.09
N ALA A 495 -20.30 4.07 -19.89
CA ALA A 495 -21.21 3.86 -18.78
C ALA A 495 -21.95 5.16 -18.37
N PRO A 496 -23.26 5.09 -18.15
CA PRO A 496 -24.11 6.25 -17.92
C PRO A 496 -23.77 6.98 -16.62
N ALA A 497 -23.89 8.31 -16.63
CA ALA A 497 -23.74 9.20 -15.49
C ALA A 497 -24.68 8.85 -14.28
N ALA A 498 -25.67 8.02 -14.48
CA ALA A 498 -26.62 7.56 -13.44
C ALA A 498 -25.99 6.68 -12.35
N LEU A 499 -24.83 6.03 -12.60
CA LEU A 499 -24.11 5.28 -11.57
C LEU A 499 -23.32 6.19 -10.60
N ALA A 500 -23.16 7.45 -10.94
CA ALA A 500 -22.45 8.44 -10.09
C ALA A 500 -23.27 8.93 -8.87
N ALA A 501 -24.51 8.50 -8.74
CA ALA A 501 -25.44 8.92 -7.68
C ALA A 501 -25.92 7.75 -6.83
N ALA A 502 -25.03 6.87 -6.33
CA ALA A 502 -25.37 6.04 -5.19
C ALA A 502 -25.24 6.89 -3.91
N PRO A 503 -26.26 6.87 -3.01
CA PRO A 503 -26.27 7.73 -1.83
C PRO A 503 -25.10 7.41 -0.90
N ALA A 504 -24.63 8.47 -0.25
CA ALA A 504 -23.63 8.48 0.80
C ALA A 504 -24.00 7.56 1.97
#